data_77041806cbad4e58071eddf2180d1422
#
_entry.id   77041806cbad4e58071eddf2180d1422
#
_cell.length_a   1.000
_cell.length_b   1.000
_cell.length_c   1.000
_cell.angle_alpha   90.00
_cell.angle_beta   90.00
_cell.angle_gamma   90.00
#
_symmetry.space_group_name_H-M   'P 1'
#
loop_
_entity.id
_entity.type
_entity.pdbx_description
1 polymer ?
#
loop_
_entity_poly.entity_id
_entity_poly.type
_entity_poly.pdbx_seq_one_letter_code
_entity_poly.pdbx_strand_id
1 'polypeptide(L)'
;MGTNFYIGTADKDARDTYFGWKYKLTDTPTWLYEQHIAKTSMGWLPSFEASYSIQSVADIKKLYDTRKFIIYDEYGTEYNWEEFDERVLKFNGGVLGAIPREKIEKDINSPYWDRDLPDYRPISHFEYARGRYASEHFRDPEGYEFSRYEFS
;
A
#
# COMPACT_ATOMS: atom_id res chain seq x y z
N MET A 1 14.57 -5.44 -2.72
CA MET A 1 14.04 -4.30 -3.47
C MET A 1 12.53 -4.34 -3.51
N GLY A 2 11.92 -3.18 -3.51
CA GLY A 2 10.48 -3.08 -3.48
C GLY A 2 9.87 -2.70 -4.81
N THR A 3 8.57 -2.87 -4.92
CA THR A 3 7.79 -2.43 -6.06
C THR A 3 6.76 -1.42 -5.59
N ASN A 4 6.75 -0.27 -6.24
CA ASN A 4 5.80 0.80 -5.95
C ASN A 4 4.59 0.69 -6.87
N PHE A 5 3.42 1.01 -6.31
CA PHE A 5 2.14 0.97 -7.01
C PHE A 5 1.48 2.33 -6.96
N TYR A 6 0.81 2.66 -8.04
CA TYR A 6 0.21 3.97 -8.24
C TYR A 6 -1.21 3.84 -8.72
N ILE A 7 -2.01 4.87 -8.46
CA ILE A 7 -3.32 5.04 -9.07
C ILE A 7 -3.30 6.33 -9.87
N GLY A 8 -3.80 6.29 -11.09
CA GLY A 8 -3.72 7.42 -11.98
C GLY A 8 -4.97 7.62 -12.81
N THR A 9 -5.17 8.84 -13.26
CA THR A 9 -6.27 9.21 -14.14
C THR A 9 -5.82 10.24 -15.17
N ALA A 10 -6.39 10.14 -16.37
CA ALA A 10 -6.25 11.20 -17.39
C ALA A 10 -7.41 12.20 -17.30
N ASP A 11 -8.42 11.91 -16.52
CA ASP A 11 -9.63 12.73 -16.38
C ASP A 11 -9.37 13.88 -15.41
N LYS A 12 -9.48 15.13 -15.89
CA LYS A 12 -9.20 16.29 -15.06
C LYS A 12 -10.23 16.51 -13.97
N ASP A 13 -11.49 16.16 -14.22
CA ASP A 13 -12.53 16.28 -13.21
C ASP A 13 -12.34 15.27 -12.09
N ALA A 14 -11.97 14.05 -12.44
CA ALA A 14 -11.66 13.04 -11.45
C ALA A 14 -10.43 13.42 -10.61
N ARG A 15 -9.40 13.96 -11.28
CA ARG A 15 -8.21 14.48 -10.59
C ARG A 15 -8.62 15.54 -9.57
N ASP A 16 -9.40 16.53 -9.98
CA ASP A 16 -9.79 17.65 -9.11
C ASP A 16 -10.66 17.16 -7.96
N THR A 17 -11.56 16.21 -8.22
CA THR A 17 -12.46 15.66 -7.20
C THR A 17 -11.72 14.85 -6.14
N TYR A 18 -10.78 14.00 -6.55
CA TYR A 18 -10.17 13.01 -5.67
C TYR A 18 -8.73 13.30 -5.28
N PHE A 19 -7.94 13.92 -6.16
CA PHE A 19 -6.53 14.18 -5.87
C PHE A 19 -6.28 15.61 -5.37
N GLY A 20 -7.14 16.55 -5.75
CA GLY A 20 -6.94 17.95 -5.42
C GLY A 20 -5.62 18.44 -6.01
N TRP A 21 -4.77 18.98 -5.16
CA TRP A 21 -3.46 19.50 -5.55
C TRP A 21 -2.32 18.50 -5.41
N LYS A 22 -2.58 17.34 -4.78
CA LYS A 22 -1.53 16.38 -4.46
C LYS A 22 -1.49 15.26 -5.47
N TYR A 23 -0.79 15.47 -6.55
CA TYR A 23 -0.57 14.45 -7.58
C TYR A 23 0.74 14.72 -8.32
N LYS A 24 1.21 13.72 -9.03
CA LYS A 24 2.33 13.84 -9.95
C LYS A 24 1.83 13.59 -11.37
N LEU A 25 2.28 14.41 -12.32
CA LEU A 25 1.95 14.22 -13.73
C LEU A 25 3.00 13.31 -14.36
N THR A 26 2.58 12.22 -14.96
CA THR A 26 3.48 11.31 -15.68
C THR A 26 3.45 11.62 -17.17
N ASP A 27 4.50 11.22 -17.89
CA ASP A 27 4.59 11.40 -19.33
C ASP A 27 4.59 10.08 -20.10
N THR A 28 4.50 8.93 -19.42
CA THR A 28 4.53 7.60 -20.06
C THR A 28 3.53 6.65 -19.42
N PRO A 29 2.91 5.80 -20.25
CA PRO A 29 2.75 5.88 -21.70
C PRO A 29 1.74 6.93 -22.11
N THR A 30 0.96 7.44 -21.15
CA THR A 30 -0.02 8.50 -21.32
C THR A 30 0.16 9.53 -20.21
N TRP A 31 -0.31 10.74 -20.44
CA TRP A 31 -0.27 11.79 -19.44
C TRP A 31 -1.30 11.49 -18.35
N LEU A 32 -0.85 10.91 -17.25
CA LEU A 32 -1.68 10.59 -16.11
C LEU A 32 -1.33 11.47 -14.92
N TYR A 33 -2.36 11.85 -14.17
CA TYR A 33 -2.20 12.44 -12.85
C TYR A 33 -2.20 11.27 -11.88
N GLU A 34 -1.13 11.11 -11.12
CA GLU A 34 -0.97 9.91 -10.29
C GLU A 34 -0.71 10.23 -8.83
N GLN A 35 -1.08 9.26 -7.99
CA GLN A 35 -0.68 9.25 -6.58
C GLN A 35 -0.08 7.87 -6.27
N HIS A 36 0.95 7.88 -5.43
CA HIS A 36 1.53 6.66 -4.91
C HIS A 36 0.56 6.07 -3.88
N ILE A 37 0.21 4.79 -4.01
CA ILE A 37 -0.76 4.17 -3.11
C ILE A 37 -0.20 3.04 -2.29
N ALA A 38 0.80 2.32 -2.78
CA ALA A 38 1.29 1.13 -2.08
C ALA A 38 2.72 0.80 -2.46
N LYS A 39 3.35 0.02 -1.60
CA LYS A 39 4.67 -0.56 -1.86
C LYS A 39 4.71 -1.96 -1.27
N THR A 40 5.26 -2.91 -2.04
CA THR A 40 5.59 -4.24 -1.55
C THR A 40 7.10 -4.42 -1.56
N SER A 41 7.62 -5.10 -0.55
CA SER A 41 9.04 -5.44 -0.46
C SER A 41 9.20 -6.83 0.12
N MET A 42 10.18 -7.57 -0.36
CA MET A 42 10.48 -8.90 0.15
C MET A 42 10.72 -8.84 1.66
N GLY A 43 10.06 -9.69 2.40
CA GLY A 43 10.19 -9.76 3.86
C GLY A 43 9.27 -8.83 4.64
N TRP A 44 8.47 -7.99 3.95
CA TRP A 44 7.59 -7.03 4.59
C TRP A 44 6.14 -7.21 4.17
N LEU A 45 5.21 -6.88 5.05
CA LEU A 45 3.82 -6.72 4.64
C LEU A 45 3.69 -5.46 3.78
N PRO A 46 2.67 -5.39 2.90
CA PRO A 46 2.51 -4.22 2.07
C PRO A 46 2.25 -2.97 2.90
N SER A 47 2.78 -1.85 2.43
CA SER A 47 2.54 -0.54 3.03
C SER A 47 1.71 0.28 2.07
N PHE A 48 0.81 1.11 2.62
CA PHE A 48 -0.07 1.97 1.85
C PHE A 48 0.17 3.42 2.22
N GLU A 49 -0.03 4.31 1.28
CA GLU A 49 0.13 5.73 1.50
C GLU A 49 -1.24 6.41 1.52
N ALA A 50 -1.51 7.16 2.60
CA ALA A 50 -2.74 7.90 2.75
C ALA A 50 -2.67 9.23 1.99
N SER A 51 -3.82 9.67 1.49
CA SER A 51 -3.99 10.99 0.89
C SER A 51 -5.37 11.52 1.27
N TYR A 52 -5.70 12.70 0.77
CA TYR A 52 -6.99 13.34 1.12
C TYR A 52 -8.18 12.40 0.87
N SER A 53 -8.20 11.72 -0.27
CA SER A 53 -9.32 10.85 -0.64
C SER A 53 -9.06 9.37 -0.36
N ILE A 54 -7.86 9.01 0.07
CA ILE A 54 -7.49 7.61 0.26
C ILE A 54 -7.01 7.44 1.70
N GLN A 55 -7.89 6.91 2.53
CA GLN A 55 -7.61 6.61 3.93
C GLN A 55 -7.83 5.12 4.24
N SER A 56 -8.15 4.34 3.21
CA SER A 56 -8.42 2.90 3.35
C SER A 56 -8.28 2.22 2.00
N VAL A 57 -8.16 0.90 2.03
CA VAL A 57 -8.20 0.09 0.81
C VAL A 57 -9.57 0.21 0.14
N ALA A 58 -10.63 0.36 0.93
CA ALA A 58 -11.97 0.58 0.40
C ALA A 58 -12.05 1.87 -0.42
N ASP A 59 -11.32 2.92 0.00
CA ASP A 59 -11.25 4.16 -0.76
C ASP A 59 -10.56 3.95 -2.12
N ILE A 60 -9.48 3.16 -2.14
CA ILE A 60 -8.81 2.82 -3.39
C ILE A 60 -9.78 2.09 -4.32
N LYS A 61 -10.52 1.13 -3.78
CA LYS A 61 -11.51 0.38 -4.55
C LYS A 61 -12.60 1.30 -5.11
N LYS A 62 -13.04 2.27 -4.32
CA LYS A 62 -14.04 3.24 -4.73
C LYS A 62 -13.57 4.05 -5.94
N LEU A 63 -12.32 4.53 -5.90
CA LEU A 63 -11.74 5.24 -7.04
C LEU A 63 -11.65 4.34 -8.27
N TYR A 64 -11.16 3.13 -8.07
CA TYR A 64 -11.05 2.16 -9.15
C TYR A 64 -12.41 1.87 -9.79
N ASP A 65 -13.46 1.74 -8.98
CA ASP A 65 -14.81 1.42 -9.46
C ASP A 65 -15.45 2.55 -10.26
N THR A 66 -14.93 3.77 -10.17
CA THR A 66 -15.43 4.87 -11.02
C THR A 66 -15.09 4.64 -12.50
N ARG A 67 -14.13 3.74 -12.78
CA ARG A 67 -13.61 3.46 -14.10
C ARG A 67 -12.87 4.61 -14.76
N LYS A 68 -12.55 5.64 -13.98
CA LYS A 68 -11.76 6.78 -14.42
C LYS A 68 -10.31 6.68 -13.99
N PHE A 69 -9.98 5.67 -13.20
CA PHE A 69 -8.64 5.46 -12.67
C PHE A 69 -8.10 4.10 -13.07
N ILE A 70 -6.78 4.03 -13.23
CA ILE A 70 -6.08 2.77 -13.42
C ILE A 70 -5.07 2.58 -12.28
N ILE A 71 -4.78 1.34 -11.96
CA ILE A 71 -3.74 0.97 -10.99
C ILE A 71 -2.59 0.35 -11.78
N TYR A 72 -1.38 0.79 -11.51
CA TYR A 72 -0.20 0.30 -12.21
C TYR A 72 1.02 0.35 -11.28
N ASP A 73 2.05 -0.39 -11.64
CA ASP A 73 3.30 -0.38 -10.87
C ASP A 73 4.34 0.55 -11.52
N GLU A 74 5.50 0.65 -10.88
CA GLU A 74 6.59 1.52 -11.34
C GLU A 74 7.18 1.07 -12.68
N TYR A 75 6.86 -0.14 -13.14
CA TYR A 75 7.32 -0.67 -14.42
C TYR A 75 6.28 -0.49 -15.52
N GLY A 76 5.15 0.13 -15.21
CA GLY A 76 4.09 0.39 -16.17
C GLY A 76 3.10 -0.75 -16.34
N THR A 77 3.20 -1.80 -15.55
CA THR A 77 2.24 -2.92 -15.59
C THR A 77 0.94 -2.48 -14.94
N GLU A 78 -0.16 -2.59 -15.68
CA GLU A 78 -1.49 -2.24 -15.21
C GLU A 78 -2.15 -3.45 -14.54
N TYR A 79 -2.89 -3.19 -13.48
CA TYR A 79 -3.57 -4.21 -12.69
C TYR A 79 -5.06 -3.94 -12.65
N ASN A 80 -5.86 -4.98 -12.90
CA ASN A 80 -7.28 -4.91 -12.52
C ASN A 80 -7.38 -5.17 -11.01
N TRP A 81 -8.58 -5.06 -10.44
CA TRP A 81 -8.71 -5.18 -8.99
C TRP A 81 -8.34 -6.57 -8.48
N GLU A 82 -8.69 -7.63 -9.21
CA GLU A 82 -8.33 -8.99 -8.81
C GLU A 82 -6.82 -9.18 -8.80
N GLU A 83 -6.14 -8.65 -9.80
CA GLU A 83 -4.69 -8.70 -9.89
C GLU A 83 -4.02 -7.89 -8.79
N PHE A 84 -4.56 -6.70 -8.50
CA PHE A 84 -4.06 -5.86 -7.42
C PHE A 84 -4.26 -6.54 -6.06
N ASP A 85 -5.43 -7.13 -5.84
CA ASP A 85 -5.71 -7.87 -4.62
C ASP A 85 -4.70 -9.01 -4.42
N GLU A 86 -4.47 -9.80 -5.46
CA GLU A 86 -3.54 -10.92 -5.39
C GLU A 86 -2.09 -10.46 -5.22
N ARG A 87 -1.69 -9.45 -5.96
CA ARG A 87 -0.31 -8.97 -5.99
C ARG A 87 0.07 -8.14 -4.78
N VAL A 88 -0.85 -7.36 -4.24
CA VAL A 88 -0.57 -6.37 -3.19
C VAL A 88 -1.33 -6.68 -1.91
N LEU A 89 -2.64 -6.78 -1.96
CA LEU A 89 -3.43 -6.91 -0.73
C LEU A 89 -3.16 -8.22 0.00
N LYS A 90 -2.95 -9.30 -0.74
CA LYS A 90 -2.64 -10.62 -0.19
C LYS A 90 -1.15 -10.89 -0.04
N PHE A 91 -0.33 -9.91 -0.36
CA PHE A 91 1.11 -10.07 -0.26
C PHE A 91 1.53 -10.23 1.19
N ASN A 92 2.26 -11.29 1.48
CA ASN A 92 2.69 -11.63 2.84
C ASN A 92 4.21 -11.68 2.98
N GLY A 93 4.91 -10.84 2.22
CA GLY A 93 6.36 -10.74 2.27
C GLY A 93 7.08 -11.56 1.21
N GLY A 94 6.34 -12.36 0.44
CA GLY A 94 6.94 -13.18 -0.62
C GLY A 94 7.90 -14.23 -0.11
N VAL A 95 7.88 -14.55 1.19
CA VAL A 95 8.75 -15.51 1.83
C VAL A 95 8.01 -16.83 2.02
N LEU A 96 8.66 -17.93 1.67
CA LEU A 96 8.06 -19.25 1.86
C LEU A 96 7.74 -19.47 3.34
N GLY A 97 6.50 -19.82 3.62
CA GLY A 97 6.05 -20.02 4.99
C GLY A 97 5.73 -18.73 5.74
N ALA A 98 5.57 -17.62 5.03
CA ALA A 98 5.20 -16.36 5.64
C ALA A 98 3.89 -16.49 6.42
N ILE A 99 3.84 -15.80 7.55
CA ILE A 99 2.69 -15.87 8.46
C ILE A 99 1.60 -14.90 8.00
N PRO A 100 0.33 -15.33 7.92
CA PRO A 100 -0.76 -14.45 7.58
C PRO A 100 -0.86 -13.25 8.52
N ARG A 101 -1.38 -12.14 8.01
CA ARG A 101 -1.52 -10.89 8.76
C ARG A 101 -2.20 -11.08 10.11
N GLU A 102 -3.27 -11.86 10.16
CA GLU A 102 -4.05 -12.08 11.37
C GLU A 102 -3.18 -12.65 12.49
N LYS A 103 -2.27 -13.56 12.16
CA LYS A 103 -1.36 -14.13 13.14
C LYS A 103 -0.32 -13.11 13.61
N ILE A 104 0.18 -12.30 12.69
CA ILE A 104 1.16 -11.26 13.03
C ILE A 104 0.55 -10.28 14.04
N GLU A 105 -0.69 -9.88 13.82
CA GLU A 105 -1.38 -8.96 14.72
C GLU A 105 -1.61 -9.55 16.11
N LYS A 106 -1.90 -10.84 16.19
CA LYS A 106 -2.04 -11.51 17.48
C LYS A 106 -0.73 -11.61 18.23
N ASP A 107 0.37 -11.74 17.51
CA ASP A 107 1.68 -11.98 18.08
C ASP A 107 2.49 -10.71 18.29
N ILE A 108 1.95 -9.54 17.95
CA ILE A 108 2.67 -8.27 17.99
C ILE A 108 3.29 -7.98 19.36
N ASN A 109 2.68 -8.46 20.43
CA ASN A 109 3.17 -8.28 21.79
C ASN A 109 3.94 -9.47 22.31
N SER A 110 4.23 -10.45 21.48
CA SER A 110 4.98 -11.63 21.88
C SER A 110 6.41 -11.25 22.26
N PRO A 111 6.96 -11.80 23.36
CA PRO A 111 8.37 -11.58 23.71
C PRO A 111 9.31 -12.21 22.68
N TYR A 112 8.80 -13.07 21.83
CA TYR A 112 9.56 -13.71 20.77
C TYR A 112 9.51 -12.93 19.46
N TRP A 113 9.03 -11.73 19.52
CA TRP A 113 9.06 -10.81 18.42
C TRP A 113 10.49 -10.33 18.21
N ASP A 114 11.30 -11.22 17.66
CA ASP A 114 12.72 -11.01 17.48
C ASP A 114 13.10 -11.35 16.05
N ARG A 115 13.72 -10.42 15.37
CA ARG A 115 14.15 -10.58 13.99
C ARG A 115 15.32 -11.54 13.84
N ASP A 116 15.98 -11.86 14.93
CA ASP A 116 17.11 -12.77 14.93
C ASP A 116 16.69 -14.24 14.98
N LEU A 117 15.38 -14.50 15.16
CA LEU A 117 14.89 -15.86 15.18
C LEU A 117 14.92 -16.47 13.77
N PRO A 118 15.23 -17.77 13.65
CA PRO A 118 15.22 -18.45 12.36
C PRO A 118 13.86 -18.39 11.66
N ASP A 119 12.80 -18.33 12.41
CA ASP A 119 11.43 -18.27 11.90
C ASP A 119 11.00 -16.84 11.65
N TYR A 120 11.91 -16.02 11.16
CA TYR A 120 11.62 -14.65 10.81
C TYR A 120 10.37 -14.56 9.93
N ARG A 121 9.43 -13.71 10.34
CA ARG A 121 8.19 -13.48 9.62
C ARG A 121 8.11 -12.05 9.10
N PRO A 122 7.36 -11.84 8.02
CA PRO A 122 7.17 -10.48 7.51
C PRO A 122 6.48 -9.61 8.55
N ILE A 123 6.91 -8.37 8.64
CA ILE A 123 6.31 -7.36 9.50
C ILE A 123 5.97 -6.14 8.66
N SER A 124 5.07 -5.32 9.18
CA SER A 124 4.75 -4.05 8.58
C SER A 124 5.72 -2.97 9.05
N HIS A 125 5.76 -1.87 8.31
CA HIS A 125 6.53 -0.71 8.74
C HIS A 125 6.00 -0.14 10.06
N PHE A 126 4.70 -0.22 10.28
CA PHE A 126 4.09 0.21 11.53
C PHE A 126 4.64 -0.58 12.71
N GLU A 127 4.70 -1.89 12.59
CA GLU A 127 5.22 -2.76 13.65
C GLU A 127 6.70 -2.52 13.90
N TYR A 128 7.46 -2.32 12.83
CA TYR A 128 8.88 -2.05 12.91
C TYR A 128 9.18 -0.72 13.63
N ALA A 129 8.41 0.31 13.27
CA ALA A 129 8.59 1.66 13.79
C ALA A 129 7.89 1.89 15.13
N ARG A 130 7.38 0.88 15.72
CA ARG A 130 6.63 0.79 16.98
C ARG A 130 6.98 1.85 18.01
N GLY A 131 6.02 2.72 18.32
CA GLY A 131 6.21 3.80 19.28
C GLY A 131 7.07 4.96 18.80
N ARG A 132 7.86 4.76 17.75
CA ARG A 132 8.75 5.80 17.25
C ARG A 132 8.07 6.72 16.24
N TYR A 133 7.28 6.14 15.33
CA TYR A 133 6.56 6.90 14.32
C TYR A 133 5.08 6.54 14.32
N ALA A 134 4.54 6.21 15.49
CA ALA A 134 3.16 5.77 15.62
C ALA A 134 2.16 6.79 15.10
N SER A 135 2.45 8.10 15.26
CA SER A 135 1.57 9.16 14.76
C SER A 135 1.55 9.28 13.25
N GLU A 136 2.53 8.68 12.57
CA GLU A 136 2.63 8.72 11.12
C GLU A 136 1.93 7.55 10.44
N HIS A 137 1.46 6.59 11.25
CA HIS A 137 0.86 5.36 10.75
C HIS A 137 -0.50 5.13 11.38
N PHE A 138 -1.35 4.45 10.65
CA PHE A 138 -2.64 4.01 11.16
C PHE A 138 -3.09 2.77 10.38
N ARG A 139 -4.09 2.08 10.90
CA ARG A 139 -4.71 0.96 10.21
C ARG A 139 -6.08 1.35 9.72
N ASP A 140 -6.41 0.93 8.50
CA ASP A 140 -7.75 1.14 7.99
C ASP A 140 -8.72 0.13 8.65
N PRO A 141 -10.03 0.24 8.41
CA PRO A 141 -11.00 -0.68 9.02
C PRO A 141 -10.76 -2.15 8.72
N GLU A 142 -10.08 -2.47 7.63
CA GLU A 142 -9.77 -3.85 7.25
C GLU A 142 -8.44 -4.34 7.81
N GLY A 143 -7.69 -3.46 8.50
CA GLY A 143 -6.42 -3.81 9.12
C GLY A 143 -5.20 -3.54 8.26
N TYR A 144 -5.35 -2.95 7.10
CA TYR A 144 -4.20 -2.57 6.27
C TYR A 144 -3.50 -1.35 6.84
N GLU A 145 -2.19 -1.34 6.75
CA GLU A 145 -1.39 -0.28 7.35
C GLU A 145 -1.09 0.83 6.37
N PHE A 146 -1.40 2.05 6.79
CA PHE A 146 -1.23 3.26 6.02
C PHE A 146 -0.23 4.18 6.69
N SER A 147 0.56 4.85 5.86
CA SER A 147 1.41 5.96 6.29
C SER A 147 0.74 7.27 5.92
N ARG A 148 0.79 8.24 6.82
CA ARG A 148 0.30 9.61 6.54
C ARG A 148 1.28 10.40 5.71
N TYR A 149 2.49 9.89 5.56
CA TYR A 149 3.58 10.56 4.86
C TYR A 149 4.07 9.70 3.71
N GLU A 150 4.67 10.36 2.74
CA GLU A 150 5.25 9.70 1.60
C GLU A 150 6.39 8.78 2.03
N PHE A 151 6.45 7.60 1.43
CA PHE A 151 7.53 6.66 1.65
C PHE A 151 8.09 6.20 0.31
N SER A 152 9.31 5.81 0.33
CA SER A 152 10.01 5.34 -0.87
C SER A 152 10.24 3.84 -0.84
#